data_121a51203cc72354be26d8494b187ea7
#
_entry.id   121a51203cc72354be26d8494b187ea7
#
_cell.length_a   1.000
_cell.length_b   1.000
_cell.length_c   1.000
_cell.angle_alpha   90.00
_cell.angle_beta   90.00
_cell.angle_gamma   90.00
#
_symmetry.space_group_name_H-M   'P 1'
#
loop_
_entity.id
_entity.type
_entity.pdbx_description
1 polymer ?
#
loop_
_entity_poly.entity_id
_entity_poly.type
_entity_poly.pdbx_seq_one_letter_code
_entity_poly.pdbx_strand_id
1 'polypeptide(L)'
;MKTYMMEIKELKFSYGFKKPDIFSDFSLTLQPGAVYGLLGKNGTGKSTLLYLMCGLLRPKSGSVTFCGSEMSRRQPSALQEIFIVPEEFTLPAVTLAQYVKYNSQFYPRFSNEILNNCLRDFEMDGNLRLNELSMGQKKKAFMSFALATNTRLLLMDEPTNGFDIPSKSQMRKVIASNMSDEKTIVVSTHQVRDVENLLDHVLMVDSGKLLLDSSYATLASKLLFTDQPMSEPTEGAIYVQPSLQGNSAIYANRFGDESVINLETLFNAMLANGAAINEALNTDDNDR
;
A
#
# COMPACT_ATOMS: atom_id res chain seq x y z
N MET A 1 -17.28 -19.78 -4.01
CA MET A 1 -16.08 -19.47 -3.20
C MET A 1 -15.64 -18.04 -3.52
N LYS A 2 -15.43 -17.18 -2.53
CA LYS A 2 -14.81 -15.86 -2.77
C LYS A 2 -13.37 -16.10 -3.25
N THR A 3 -13.03 -15.64 -4.44
CA THR A 3 -11.66 -15.72 -4.96
C THR A 3 -10.94 -14.45 -4.52
N TYR A 4 -10.04 -14.56 -3.55
CA TYR A 4 -9.18 -13.47 -3.14
C TYR A 4 -8.13 -13.15 -4.21
N MET A 5 -7.72 -11.89 -4.33
CA MET A 5 -6.58 -11.50 -5.15
C MET A 5 -5.29 -12.07 -4.57
N MET A 6 -5.08 -11.88 -3.27
CA MET A 6 -3.97 -12.40 -2.49
C MET A 6 -4.49 -12.98 -1.19
N GLU A 7 -4.01 -14.16 -0.80
CA GLU A 7 -4.30 -14.77 0.50
C GLU A 7 -3.02 -15.25 1.15
N ILE A 8 -2.79 -14.78 2.36
CA ILE A 8 -1.67 -15.14 3.22
C ILE A 8 -2.25 -15.80 4.46
N LYS A 9 -1.78 -17.00 4.80
CA LYS A 9 -2.26 -17.78 5.94
C LYS A 9 -1.09 -18.22 6.81
N GLU A 10 -1.19 -17.91 8.10
CA GLU A 10 -0.28 -18.39 9.17
C GLU A 10 1.20 -18.24 8.80
N LEU A 11 1.52 -17.11 8.12
CA LEU A 11 2.84 -16.85 7.57
C LEU A 11 3.88 -16.73 8.68
N LYS A 12 4.94 -17.52 8.55
CA LYS A 12 6.15 -17.39 9.36
C LYS A 12 7.35 -17.13 8.47
N PHE A 13 8.12 -16.09 8.80
CA PHE A 13 9.31 -15.72 8.02
C PHE A 13 10.41 -15.08 8.87
N SER A 14 11.66 -15.42 8.55
CA SER A 14 12.87 -14.68 8.94
C SER A 14 13.94 -14.81 7.88
N TYR A 15 14.87 -13.85 7.79
CA TYR A 15 15.98 -13.84 6.81
C TYR A 15 17.08 -14.87 7.08
N GLY A 16 16.97 -15.68 8.11
CA GLY A 16 17.96 -16.72 8.40
C GLY A 16 17.54 -17.60 9.57
N PHE A 17 18.17 -18.77 9.68
CA PHE A 17 17.81 -19.79 10.68
C PHE A 17 17.97 -19.31 12.13
N LYS A 18 18.96 -18.42 12.39
CA LYS A 18 19.23 -17.86 13.73
C LYS A 18 18.75 -16.43 13.92
N LYS A 19 18.10 -15.85 12.90
CA LYS A 19 17.55 -14.48 13.00
C LYS A 19 16.14 -14.51 13.60
N PRO A 20 15.73 -13.45 14.32
CA PRO A 20 14.36 -13.35 14.83
C PRO A 20 13.35 -13.42 13.68
N ASP A 21 12.19 -13.96 13.97
CA ASP A 21 11.09 -13.99 13.02
C ASP A 21 10.57 -12.56 12.82
N ILE A 22 10.39 -12.19 11.54
CA ILE A 22 9.75 -10.92 11.15
C ILE A 22 8.24 -11.10 11.20
N PHE A 23 7.77 -12.27 10.75
CA PHE A 23 6.39 -12.67 10.84
C PHE A 23 6.30 -13.99 11.60
N SER A 24 5.32 -14.07 12.53
CA SER A 24 4.97 -15.26 13.28
C SER A 24 3.46 -15.34 13.33
N ASP A 25 2.84 -16.24 12.54
CA ASP A 25 1.39 -16.39 12.45
C ASP A 25 0.68 -15.16 11.84
N PHE A 26 1.25 -14.61 10.73
CA PHE A 26 0.66 -13.47 10.04
C PHE A 26 -0.33 -13.94 8.96
N SER A 27 -1.54 -13.40 8.99
CA SER A 27 -2.58 -13.71 7.99
C SER A 27 -3.17 -12.42 7.43
N LEU A 28 -3.43 -12.40 6.10
CA LEU A 28 -3.96 -11.25 5.38
C LEU A 28 -4.67 -11.72 4.10
N THR A 29 -5.76 -11.04 3.74
CA THR A 29 -6.43 -11.23 2.45
C THR A 29 -6.61 -9.91 1.72
N LEU A 30 -6.33 -9.90 0.41
CA LEU A 30 -6.63 -8.76 -0.46
C LEU A 30 -7.74 -9.11 -1.43
N GLN A 31 -8.68 -8.19 -1.58
CA GLN A 31 -9.73 -8.27 -2.61
C GLN A 31 -9.23 -7.62 -3.91
N PRO A 32 -9.78 -7.98 -5.08
CA PRO A 32 -9.50 -7.27 -6.33
C PRO A 32 -10.12 -5.86 -6.33
N GLY A 33 -9.59 -4.98 -7.18
CA GLY A 33 -10.21 -3.71 -7.52
C GLY A 33 -9.99 -2.57 -6.52
N ALA A 34 -8.97 -2.64 -5.65
CA ALA A 34 -8.75 -1.63 -4.61
C ALA A 34 -7.29 -1.19 -4.50
N VAL A 35 -7.08 0.01 -3.99
CA VAL A 35 -5.78 0.54 -3.58
C VAL A 35 -5.62 0.33 -2.07
N TYR A 36 -4.67 -0.50 -1.69
CA TYR A 36 -4.33 -0.80 -0.31
C TYR A 36 -3.13 0.03 0.15
N GLY A 37 -3.27 0.74 1.25
CA GLY A 37 -2.15 1.36 1.98
C GLY A 37 -1.58 0.39 3.01
N LEU A 38 -0.35 -0.07 2.83
CA LEU A 38 0.39 -0.86 3.81
C LEU A 38 1.23 0.08 4.68
N LEU A 39 0.68 0.46 5.83
CA LEU A 39 1.25 1.45 6.73
C LEU A 39 2.03 0.79 7.86
N GLY A 40 3.12 1.41 8.28
CA GLY A 40 3.95 0.93 9.38
C GLY A 40 5.26 1.69 9.49
N LYS A 41 5.88 1.64 10.66
CA LYS A 41 7.22 2.21 10.87
C LYS A 41 8.27 1.55 9.99
N ASN A 42 9.42 2.17 9.85
CA ASN A 42 10.56 1.54 9.18
C ASN A 42 10.99 0.29 9.97
N GLY A 43 11.31 -0.79 9.23
CA GLY A 43 11.75 -2.05 9.83
C GLY A 43 10.62 -2.97 10.33
N THR A 44 9.34 -2.62 10.17
CA THR A 44 8.21 -3.47 10.61
C THR A 44 7.92 -4.66 9.70
N GLY A 45 8.61 -4.77 8.55
CA GLY A 45 8.46 -5.90 7.63
C GLY A 45 7.64 -5.59 6.36
N LYS A 46 7.26 -4.32 6.08
CA LYS A 46 6.47 -3.96 4.89
C LYS A 46 7.09 -4.48 3.58
N SER A 47 8.34 -4.10 3.29
CA SER A 47 9.07 -4.56 2.10
C SER A 47 9.19 -6.09 2.04
N THR A 48 9.45 -6.72 3.21
CA THR A 48 9.51 -8.17 3.33
C THR A 48 8.18 -8.82 2.94
N LEU A 49 7.05 -8.23 3.38
CA LEU A 49 5.72 -8.71 3.03
C LEU A 49 5.48 -8.60 1.52
N LEU A 50 5.82 -7.47 0.90
CA LEU A 50 5.71 -7.30 -0.56
C LEU A 50 6.56 -8.33 -1.32
N TYR A 51 7.78 -8.62 -0.85
CA TYR A 51 8.65 -9.62 -1.48
C TYR A 51 8.12 -11.06 -1.32
N LEU A 52 7.45 -11.36 -0.22
CA LEU A 52 6.75 -12.64 -0.03
C LEU A 52 5.54 -12.74 -0.97
N MET A 53 4.75 -11.66 -1.11
CA MET A 53 3.60 -11.59 -2.00
C MET A 53 3.96 -11.84 -3.47
N CYS A 54 5.11 -11.32 -3.95
CA CYS A 54 5.55 -11.55 -5.33
C CYS A 54 6.46 -12.78 -5.50
N GLY A 55 6.62 -13.61 -4.44
CA GLY A 55 7.41 -14.84 -4.49
C GLY A 55 8.91 -14.63 -4.64
N LEU A 56 9.45 -13.44 -4.33
CA LEU A 56 10.90 -13.20 -4.23
C LEU A 56 11.47 -13.81 -2.96
N LEU A 57 10.67 -13.91 -1.90
CA LEU A 57 11.01 -14.60 -0.67
C LEU A 57 10.08 -15.80 -0.46
N ARG A 58 10.57 -16.80 0.28
CA ARG A 58 9.80 -18.00 0.62
C ARG A 58 9.54 -18.04 2.12
N PRO A 59 8.29 -18.27 2.56
CA PRO A 59 7.98 -18.44 3.97
C PRO A 59 8.64 -19.68 4.56
N LYS A 60 8.89 -19.68 5.86
CA LYS A 60 9.31 -20.87 6.63
C LYS A 60 8.14 -21.83 6.83
N SER A 61 6.96 -21.29 7.09
CA SER A 61 5.69 -22.01 7.17
C SER A 61 4.54 -21.09 6.82
N GLY A 62 3.34 -21.63 6.70
CA GLY A 62 2.18 -20.94 6.17
C GLY A 62 2.18 -20.91 4.64
N SER A 63 1.28 -20.15 4.05
CA SER A 63 1.11 -20.07 2.60
C SER A 63 0.89 -18.64 2.12
N VAL A 64 1.33 -18.37 0.89
CA VAL A 64 1.04 -17.13 0.15
C VAL A 64 0.51 -17.53 -1.21
N THR A 65 -0.74 -17.19 -1.50
CA THR A 65 -1.40 -17.55 -2.76
C THR A 65 -1.92 -16.31 -3.48
N PHE A 66 -1.70 -16.25 -4.78
CA PHE A 66 -2.23 -15.23 -5.69
C PHE A 66 -3.26 -15.88 -6.60
N CYS A 67 -4.52 -15.45 -6.54
CA CYS A 67 -5.63 -16.04 -7.30
C CYS A 67 -5.65 -17.58 -7.21
N GLY A 68 -5.38 -18.14 -6.02
CA GLY A 68 -5.30 -19.58 -5.78
C GLY A 68 -3.98 -20.24 -6.18
N SER A 69 -3.05 -19.54 -6.81
CA SER A 69 -1.73 -20.06 -7.17
C SER A 69 -0.71 -19.84 -6.06
N GLU A 70 -0.08 -20.89 -5.57
CA GLU A 70 0.97 -20.82 -4.52
C GLU A 70 2.21 -20.06 -5.04
N MET A 71 2.56 -18.94 -4.39
CA MET A 71 3.65 -18.06 -4.83
C MET A 71 5.04 -18.67 -4.66
N SER A 72 5.21 -19.60 -3.71
CA SER A 72 6.47 -20.32 -3.52
C SER A 72 6.87 -21.17 -4.74
N ARG A 73 5.90 -21.55 -5.59
CA ARG A 73 6.12 -22.30 -6.83
C ARG A 73 6.59 -21.43 -7.99
N ARG A 74 6.46 -20.11 -7.90
CA ARG A 74 6.89 -19.13 -8.91
C ARG A 74 6.43 -19.48 -10.33
N GLN A 75 5.18 -19.88 -10.49
CA GLN A 75 4.64 -20.23 -11.80
C GLN A 75 4.64 -19.00 -12.73
N PRO A 76 5.11 -19.08 -13.97
CA PRO A 76 5.12 -17.96 -14.91
C PRO A 76 3.75 -17.32 -15.10
N SER A 77 2.67 -18.12 -15.13
CA SER A 77 1.28 -17.64 -15.22
C SER A 77 0.84 -16.75 -14.06
N ALA A 78 1.41 -16.93 -12.87
CA ALA A 78 1.15 -16.04 -11.74
C ALA A 78 2.10 -14.82 -11.76
N LEU A 79 3.40 -15.05 -12.06
CA LEU A 79 4.41 -13.98 -12.04
C LEU A 79 4.14 -12.89 -13.08
N GLN A 80 3.62 -13.24 -14.27
CA GLN A 80 3.26 -12.27 -15.32
C GLN A 80 2.09 -11.36 -14.94
N GLU A 81 1.36 -11.68 -13.88
CA GLU A 81 0.21 -10.93 -13.37
C GLU A 81 0.55 -10.09 -12.12
N ILE A 82 1.82 -10.08 -11.71
CA ILE A 82 2.31 -9.32 -10.56
C ILE A 82 3.51 -8.49 -10.99
N PHE A 83 3.53 -7.22 -10.58
CA PHE A 83 4.71 -6.37 -10.72
C PHE A 83 5.05 -5.73 -9.38
N ILE A 84 6.36 -5.54 -9.11
CA ILE A 84 6.83 -4.83 -7.93
C ILE A 84 7.74 -3.67 -8.32
N VAL A 85 7.47 -2.50 -7.75
CA VAL A 85 8.36 -1.33 -7.74
C VAL A 85 9.00 -1.28 -6.35
N PRO A 86 10.26 -1.73 -6.19
CA PRO A 86 10.94 -1.66 -4.91
C PRO A 86 11.35 -0.23 -4.58
N GLU A 87 11.61 0.06 -3.31
CA GLU A 87 12.09 1.37 -2.86
C GLU A 87 13.39 1.78 -3.53
N GLU A 88 14.35 0.85 -3.55
CA GLU A 88 15.65 1.03 -4.20
C GLU A 88 15.79 0.09 -5.40
N PHE A 89 16.22 0.64 -6.53
CA PHE A 89 16.49 -0.12 -7.75
C PHE A 89 17.50 0.58 -8.62
N THR A 90 18.09 -0.17 -9.53
CA THR A 90 18.99 0.35 -10.57
C THR A 90 18.40 0.07 -11.94
N LEU A 91 18.49 1.05 -12.84
CA LEU A 91 18.10 0.89 -14.23
C LEU A 91 19.34 0.68 -15.11
N PRO A 92 19.26 -0.19 -16.11
CA PRO A 92 20.38 -0.44 -17.01
C PRO A 92 20.70 0.76 -17.89
N ALA A 93 21.91 0.78 -18.46
CA ALA A 93 22.38 1.83 -19.38
C ALA A 93 21.80 1.65 -20.80
N VAL A 94 20.48 1.69 -20.91
CA VAL A 94 19.72 1.56 -22.17
C VAL A 94 18.69 2.69 -22.27
N THR A 95 18.10 2.88 -23.46
CA THR A 95 16.96 3.79 -23.60
C THR A 95 15.70 3.15 -23.02
N LEU A 96 14.72 4.00 -22.64
CA LEU A 96 13.39 3.51 -22.19
C LEU A 96 12.75 2.61 -23.27
N ALA A 97 12.85 2.96 -24.54
CA ALA A 97 12.32 2.14 -25.65
C ALA A 97 12.96 0.76 -25.71
N GLN A 98 14.29 0.67 -25.50
CA GLN A 98 14.98 -0.62 -25.41
C GLN A 98 14.56 -1.41 -24.17
N TYR A 99 14.43 -0.74 -23.02
CA TYR A 99 13.94 -1.36 -21.80
C TYR A 99 12.54 -1.97 -21.99
N VAL A 100 11.64 -1.20 -22.57
CA VAL A 100 10.27 -1.66 -22.90
C VAL A 100 10.34 -2.86 -23.86
N LYS A 101 11.10 -2.77 -24.96
CA LYS A 101 11.24 -3.86 -25.93
C LYS A 101 11.67 -5.18 -25.29
N TYR A 102 12.59 -5.14 -24.31
CA TYR A 102 13.10 -6.35 -23.66
C TYR A 102 12.20 -6.88 -22.55
N ASN A 103 11.50 -6.00 -21.84
CA ASN A 103 10.78 -6.41 -20.62
C ASN A 103 9.27 -6.57 -20.82
N SER A 104 8.66 -5.86 -21.77
CA SER A 104 7.20 -5.92 -22.00
C SER A 104 6.72 -7.32 -22.41
N GLN A 105 7.56 -8.11 -23.04
CA GLN A 105 7.22 -9.48 -23.47
C GLN A 105 6.89 -10.44 -22.33
N PHE A 106 7.30 -10.12 -21.10
CA PHE A 106 6.97 -10.91 -19.91
C PHE A 106 5.57 -10.59 -19.36
N TYR A 107 4.91 -9.54 -19.87
CA TYR A 107 3.62 -9.05 -19.39
C TYR A 107 2.61 -9.04 -20.54
N PRO A 108 1.78 -10.08 -20.68
CA PRO A 108 0.87 -10.25 -21.82
C PRO A 108 -0.12 -9.09 -22.00
N ARG A 109 -0.42 -8.35 -20.93
CA ARG A 109 -1.34 -7.20 -20.95
C ARG A 109 -0.62 -5.85 -21.05
N PHE A 110 0.68 -5.85 -21.40
CA PHE A 110 1.43 -4.61 -21.53
C PHE A 110 0.78 -3.66 -22.54
N SER A 111 0.61 -2.40 -22.13
CA SER A 111 -0.01 -1.35 -22.93
C SER A 111 0.95 -0.17 -23.19
N ASN A 112 1.30 0.03 -24.45
CA ASN A 112 2.05 1.23 -24.86
C ASN A 112 1.21 2.52 -24.67
N GLU A 113 -0.11 2.44 -24.75
CA GLU A 113 -0.99 3.57 -24.49
C GLU A 113 -0.88 4.03 -23.04
N ILE A 114 -0.98 3.09 -22.07
CA ILE A 114 -0.79 3.39 -20.66
C ILE A 114 0.60 3.98 -20.42
N LEU A 115 1.66 3.40 -21.00
CA LEU A 115 3.02 3.92 -20.88
C LEU A 115 3.11 5.37 -21.30
N ASN A 116 2.61 5.69 -22.51
CA ASN A 116 2.69 7.03 -23.09
C ASN A 116 1.85 8.04 -22.27
N ASN A 117 0.68 7.64 -21.77
CA ASN A 117 -0.15 8.46 -20.92
C ASN A 117 0.55 8.77 -19.58
N CYS A 118 1.16 7.75 -18.95
CA CYS A 118 1.91 7.94 -17.72
C CYS A 118 3.12 8.86 -17.90
N LEU A 119 3.89 8.68 -18.99
CA LEU A 119 5.03 9.54 -19.29
C LEU A 119 4.59 10.98 -19.48
N ARG A 120 3.50 11.22 -20.23
CA ARG A 120 2.94 12.56 -20.42
C ARG A 120 2.49 13.19 -19.10
N ASP A 121 1.79 12.44 -18.24
CA ASP A 121 1.32 12.94 -16.95
C ASP A 121 2.47 13.20 -15.97
N PHE A 122 3.60 12.50 -16.10
CA PHE A 122 4.84 12.77 -15.39
C PHE A 122 5.73 13.83 -16.06
N GLU A 123 5.28 14.44 -17.16
CA GLU A 123 6.02 15.44 -17.93
C GLU A 123 7.41 14.93 -18.38
N MET A 124 7.44 13.68 -18.87
CA MET A 124 8.66 13.01 -19.34
C MET A 124 8.64 12.80 -20.85
N ASP A 125 9.78 13.02 -21.49
CA ASP A 125 9.98 12.68 -22.90
C ASP A 125 10.21 11.18 -23.05
N GLY A 126 9.65 10.57 -24.10
CA GLY A 126 9.79 9.13 -24.39
C GLY A 126 11.18 8.68 -24.83
N ASN A 127 12.07 9.59 -25.25
CA ASN A 127 13.43 9.27 -25.71
C ASN A 127 14.48 9.38 -24.59
N LEU A 128 14.24 8.68 -23.48
CA LEU A 128 15.06 8.78 -22.27
C LEU A 128 16.17 7.72 -22.22
N ARG A 129 17.39 8.12 -21.83
CA ARG A 129 18.45 7.21 -21.43
C ARG A 129 18.35 6.98 -19.92
N LEU A 130 18.02 5.76 -19.51
CA LEU A 130 17.64 5.44 -18.14
C LEU A 130 18.75 5.67 -17.11
N ASN A 131 20.02 5.47 -17.49
CA ASN A 131 21.16 5.70 -16.60
C ASN A 131 21.48 7.20 -16.37
N GLU A 132 21.05 8.09 -17.29
CA GLU A 132 21.31 9.54 -17.23
C GLU A 132 20.25 10.30 -16.43
N LEU A 133 19.14 9.65 -16.08
CA LEU A 133 18.05 10.24 -15.33
C LEU A 133 18.42 10.52 -13.87
N SER A 134 17.88 11.59 -13.31
CA SER A 134 17.87 11.82 -11.87
C SER A 134 17.10 10.69 -11.14
N MET A 135 17.26 10.55 -9.83
CA MET A 135 16.55 9.52 -9.06
C MET A 135 15.02 9.65 -9.20
N GLY A 136 14.49 10.87 -9.09
CA GLY A 136 13.05 11.12 -9.27
C GLY A 136 12.56 10.76 -10.68
N GLN A 137 13.32 11.13 -11.73
CA GLN A 137 13.01 10.76 -13.11
C GLN A 137 13.09 9.24 -13.33
N LYS A 138 14.07 8.55 -12.73
CA LYS A 138 14.15 7.07 -12.75
C LYS A 138 12.90 6.45 -12.15
N LYS A 139 12.44 6.94 -11.00
CA LYS A 139 11.20 6.47 -10.37
C LYS A 139 9.98 6.72 -11.25
N LYS A 140 9.83 7.90 -11.84
CA LYS A 140 8.75 8.21 -12.78
C LYS A 140 8.75 7.26 -13.99
N ALA A 141 9.90 7.08 -14.64
CA ALA A 141 10.03 6.17 -15.79
C ALA A 141 9.71 4.72 -15.42
N PHE A 142 10.23 4.24 -14.29
CA PHE A 142 10.01 2.87 -13.83
C PHE A 142 8.56 2.64 -13.40
N MET A 143 7.92 3.61 -12.74
CA MET A 143 6.51 3.58 -12.38
C MET A 143 5.61 3.59 -13.64
N SER A 144 5.96 4.39 -14.66
CA SER A 144 5.24 4.39 -15.94
C SER A 144 5.29 3.01 -16.60
N PHE A 145 6.47 2.36 -16.60
CA PHE A 145 6.59 0.98 -17.07
C PHE A 145 5.77 0.01 -16.22
N ALA A 146 5.85 0.11 -14.91
CA ALA A 146 5.12 -0.75 -13.97
C ALA A 146 3.60 -0.70 -14.19
N LEU A 147 3.03 0.49 -14.34
CA LEU A 147 1.60 0.67 -14.64
C LEU A 147 1.25 0.13 -16.03
N ALA A 148 2.16 0.33 -17.03
CA ALA A 148 1.99 -0.16 -18.38
C ALA A 148 2.03 -1.69 -18.50
N THR A 149 2.63 -2.42 -17.54
CA THR A 149 2.54 -3.89 -17.48
C THR A 149 1.09 -4.36 -17.39
N ASN A 150 0.22 -3.51 -16.87
CA ASN A 150 -1.20 -3.73 -16.68
C ASN A 150 -1.49 -5.04 -15.93
N THR A 151 -0.61 -5.38 -14.98
CA THR A 151 -0.73 -6.54 -14.10
C THR A 151 -1.93 -6.41 -13.16
N ARG A 152 -2.49 -7.54 -12.74
CA ARG A 152 -3.61 -7.56 -11.78
C ARG A 152 -3.20 -7.12 -10.39
N LEU A 153 -1.95 -7.38 -10.00
CA LEU A 153 -1.40 -6.93 -8.72
C LEU A 153 -0.14 -6.10 -8.96
N LEU A 154 -0.16 -4.85 -8.52
CA LEU A 154 0.98 -3.96 -8.54
C LEU A 154 1.37 -3.62 -7.10
N LEU A 155 2.59 -3.97 -6.74
CA LEU A 155 3.18 -3.71 -5.43
C LEU A 155 4.16 -2.53 -5.55
N MET A 156 4.03 -1.53 -4.68
CA MET A 156 4.90 -0.34 -4.66
C MET A 156 5.47 -0.15 -3.26
N ASP A 157 6.79 -0.21 -3.15
CA ASP A 157 7.49 -0.03 -1.88
C ASP A 157 8.01 1.40 -1.78
N GLU A 158 7.48 2.19 -0.84
CA GLU A 158 7.84 3.59 -0.58
C GLU A 158 7.95 4.44 -1.88
N PRO A 159 6.92 4.44 -2.75
CA PRO A 159 7.04 5.01 -4.09
C PRO A 159 7.23 6.53 -4.09
N THR A 160 6.83 7.23 -3.03
CA THR A 160 6.94 8.70 -2.90
C THR A 160 8.30 9.19 -2.41
N ASN A 161 9.15 8.28 -1.90
CA ASN A 161 10.47 8.64 -1.42
C ASN A 161 11.31 9.29 -2.54
N GLY A 162 11.81 10.51 -2.27
CA GLY A 162 12.59 11.27 -3.23
C GLY A 162 11.78 12.04 -4.27
N PHE A 163 10.44 12.07 -4.17
CA PHE A 163 9.59 12.94 -4.96
C PHE A 163 9.40 14.31 -4.29
N ASP A 164 9.40 15.35 -5.10
CA ASP A 164 8.92 16.67 -4.71
C ASP A 164 7.37 16.72 -4.68
N ILE A 165 6.81 17.81 -4.17
CA ILE A 165 5.35 17.96 -4.02
C ILE A 165 4.60 17.79 -5.35
N PRO A 166 5.03 18.43 -6.48
CA PRO A 166 4.40 18.20 -7.77
C PRO A 166 4.44 16.75 -8.23
N SER A 167 5.57 16.08 -8.08
CA SER A 167 5.75 14.68 -8.48
C SER A 167 4.87 13.72 -7.66
N LYS A 168 4.66 13.99 -6.37
CA LYS A 168 3.70 13.24 -5.54
C LYS A 168 2.27 13.39 -6.06
N SER A 169 1.88 14.60 -6.48
CA SER A 169 0.56 14.84 -7.07
C SER A 169 0.40 14.15 -8.42
N GLN A 170 1.43 14.21 -9.29
CA GLN A 170 1.44 13.48 -10.56
C GLN A 170 1.31 11.98 -10.35
N MET A 171 2.04 11.40 -9.35
CA MET A 171 1.95 9.98 -9.02
C MET A 171 0.52 9.58 -8.62
N ARG A 172 -0.13 10.35 -7.74
CA ARG A 172 -1.53 10.07 -7.36
C ARG A 172 -2.46 10.05 -8.56
N LYS A 173 -2.34 11.07 -9.45
CA LYS A 173 -3.12 11.15 -10.68
C LYS A 173 -2.89 9.92 -11.57
N VAL A 174 -1.64 9.54 -11.79
CA VAL A 174 -1.27 8.42 -12.65
C VAL A 174 -1.78 7.09 -12.09
N ILE A 175 -1.69 6.87 -10.78
CA ILE A 175 -2.26 5.68 -10.12
C ILE A 175 -3.78 5.65 -10.29
N ALA A 176 -4.48 6.72 -9.92
CA ALA A 176 -5.95 6.79 -10.00
C ALA A 176 -6.47 6.55 -11.42
N SER A 177 -5.80 7.14 -12.44
CA SER A 177 -6.19 6.99 -13.85
C SER A 177 -5.97 5.58 -14.42
N ASN A 178 -5.22 4.73 -13.72
CA ASN A 178 -4.89 3.36 -14.17
C ASN A 178 -5.50 2.27 -13.28
N MET A 179 -6.45 2.63 -12.40
CA MET A 179 -7.23 1.66 -11.64
C MET A 179 -8.35 1.03 -12.49
N SER A 180 -8.72 -0.18 -12.12
CA SER A 180 -9.88 -0.92 -12.66
C SER A 180 -10.32 -1.96 -11.63
N ASP A 181 -11.54 -2.51 -11.81
CA ASP A 181 -12.09 -3.53 -10.91
C ASP A 181 -11.25 -4.82 -10.83
N GLU A 182 -10.38 -5.06 -11.82
CA GLU A 182 -9.49 -6.22 -11.83
C GLU A 182 -8.09 -5.93 -11.27
N LYS A 183 -7.72 -4.64 -11.13
CA LYS A 183 -6.37 -4.24 -10.71
C LYS A 183 -6.38 -3.90 -9.23
N THR A 184 -5.45 -4.51 -8.50
CA THR A 184 -5.17 -4.17 -7.10
C THR A 184 -3.79 -3.56 -7.00
N ILE A 185 -3.67 -2.47 -6.26
CA ILE A 185 -2.39 -1.81 -5.98
C ILE A 185 -2.17 -1.83 -4.48
N VAL A 186 -0.97 -2.24 -4.06
CA VAL A 186 -0.54 -2.14 -2.66
C VAL A 186 0.61 -1.13 -2.60
N VAL A 187 0.41 -0.06 -1.84
CA VAL A 187 1.42 0.98 -1.61
C VAL A 187 1.90 0.87 -0.18
N SER A 188 3.15 0.46 0.01
CA SER A 188 3.77 0.52 1.33
C SER A 188 4.30 1.93 1.59
N THR A 189 4.05 2.48 2.75
CA THR A 189 4.63 3.76 3.14
C THR A 189 4.63 3.97 4.65
N HIS A 190 5.58 4.81 5.10
CA HIS A 190 5.57 5.43 6.42
C HIS A 190 5.13 6.90 6.36
N GLN A 191 4.98 7.47 5.14
CA GLN A 191 4.53 8.85 4.87
C GLN A 191 3.08 8.83 4.39
N VAL A 192 2.15 8.66 5.30
CA VAL A 192 0.73 8.41 5.03
C VAL A 192 0.09 9.51 4.19
N ARG A 193 0.40 10.78 4.50
CA ARG A 193 -0.17 11.98 3.83
C ARG A 193 0.07 12.00 2.32
N ASP A 194 1.10 11.30 1.85
CA ASP A 194 1.42 11.28 0.42
C ASP A 194 0.43 10.47 -0.41
N VAL A 195 -0.25 9.50 0.21
CA VAL A 195 -1.07 8.50 -0.48
C VAL A 195 -2.51 8.41 0.05
N GLU A 196 -2.85 9.03 1.19
CA GLU A 196 -4.14 8.88 1.86
C GLU A 196 -5.36 9.07 0.94
N ASN A 197 -5.30 10.05 0.01
CA ASN A 197 -6.38 10.32 -0.94
C ASN A 197 -6.52 9.28 -2.06
N LEU A 198 -5.66 8.25 -2.10
CA LEU A 198 -5.72 7.17 -3.07
C LEU A 198 -6.28 5.88 -2.47
N LEU A 199 -6.33 5.79 -1.14
CA LEU A 199 -6.56 4.52 -0.47
C LEU A 199 -8.04 4.18 -0.37
N ASP A 200 -8.39 2.97 -0.81
CA ASP A 200 -9.68 2.35 -0.56
C ASP A 200 -9.65 1.52 0.73
N HIS A 201 -8.46 1.03 1.11
CA HIS A 201 -8.27 0.13 2.23
C HIS A 201 -6.96 0.40 2.97
N VAL A 202 -6.99 0.28 4.28
CA VAL A 202 -5.83 0.56 5.16
C VAL A 202 -5.43 -0.70 5.90
N LEU A 203 -4.16 -1.08 5.73
CA LEU A 203 -3.49 -2.14 6.45
C LEU A 203 -2.41 -1.51 7.34
N MET A 204 -2.46 -1.73 8.64
CA MET A 204 -1.42 -1.25 9.55
C MET A 204 -0.65 -2.44 10.13
N VAL A 205 0.68 -2.39 9.96
CA VAL A 205 1.57 -3.47 10.41
C VAL A 205 2.60 -2.91 11.38
N ASP A 206 2.73 -3.56 12.52
CA ASP A 206 3.82 -3.30 13.47
C ASP A 206 4.34 -4.61 14.06
N SER A 207 5.67 -4.71 14.21
CA SER A 207 6.33 -5.86 14.84
C SER A 207 5.86 -7.22 14.32
N GLY A 208 5.63 -7.30 12.99
CA GLY A 208 5.18 -8.53 12.32
C GLY A 208 3.73 -8.92 12.55
N LYS A 209 2.92 -8.03 13.11
CA LYS A 209 1.48 -8.22 13.35
C LYS A 209 0.66 -7.27 12.51
N LEU A 210 -0.49 -7.75 12.04
CA LEU A 210 -1.51 -6.91 11.43
C LEU A 210 -2.32 -6.25 12.56
N LEU A 211 -2.18 -4.94 12.72
CA LEU A 211 -2.89 -4.16 13.74
C LEU A 211 -4.27 -3.74 13.27
N LEU A 212 -4.39 -3.38 11.99
CA LEU A 212 -5.62 -2.91 11.36
C LEU A 212 -5.73 -3.47 9.94
N ASP A 213 -6.93 -3.91 9.59
CA ASP A 213 -7.37 -4.31 8.25
C ASP A 213 -8.79 -3.77 8.05
N SER A 214 -8.91 -2.59 7.44
CA SER A 214 -10.20 -1.91 7.32
C SER A 214 -10.32 -1.08 6.05
N SER A 215 -11.52 -1.06 5.46
CA SER A 215 -11.82 -0.16 4.35
C SER A 215 -11.88 1.29 4.82
N TYR A 216 -11.54 2.22 3.93
CA TYR A 216 -11.65 3.65 4.22
C TYR A 216 -13.09 4.05 4.55
N ALA A 217 -14.07 3.44 3.88
CA ALA A 217 -15.49 3.64 4.15
C ALA A 217 -15.89 3.17 5.55
N THR A 218 -15.38 2.02 6.02
CA THR A 218 -15.61 1.53 7.37
C THR A 218 -15.01 2.47 8.41
N LEU A 219 -13.77 2.94 8.19
CA LEU A 219 -13.12 3.89 9.08
C LEU A 219 -13.93 5.19 9.20
N ALA A 220 -14.38 5.74 8.06
CA ALA A 220 -15.19 6.96 8.03
C ALA A 220 -16.56 6.80 8.73
N SER A 221 -17.19 5.63 8.61
CA SER A 221 -18.51 5.39 9.22
C SER A 221 -18.45 5.10 10.71
N LYS A 222 -17.36 4.49 11.19
CA LYS A 222 -17.26 4.00 12.58
C LYS A 222 -16.43 4.90 13.50
N LEU A 223 -15.57 5.74 12.96
CA LEU A 223 -14.68 6.62 13.73
C LEU A 223 -14.93 8.08 13.35
N LEU A 224 -14.97 8.94 14.37
CA LEU A 224 -15.05 10.38 14.23
C LEU A 224 -13.71 10.99 14.61
N PHE A 225 -13.12 11.76 13.69
CA PHE A 225 -11.86 12.47 13.90
C PHE A 225 -12.15 13.94 14.12
N THR A 226 -11.60 14.53 15.19
CA THR A 226 -11.78 15.94 15.53
C THR A 226 -10.46 16.58 15.85
N ASP A 227 -10.32 17.85 15.43
CA ASP A 227 -9.28 18.74 15.93
C ASP A 227 -9.98 19.82 16.76
N GLN A 228 -9.66 19.90 18.06
CA GLN A 228 -10.35 20.77 19.00
C GLN A 228 -9.36 21.53 19.88
N PRO A 229 -9.72 22.76 20.35
CA PRO A 229 -8.88 23.53 21.26
C PRO A 229 -8.53 22.75 22.54
N MET A 230 -7.36 23.04 23.15
CA MET A 230 -6.97 22.41 24.42
C MET A 230 -7.94 22.67 25.57
N SER A 231 -8.75 23.73 25.50
CA SER A 231 -9.76 24.07 26.49
C SER A 231 -11.03 23.23 26.41
N GLU A 232 -11.23 22.50 25.33
CA GLU A 232 -12.40 21.64 25.16
C GLU A 232 -12.17 20.26 25.80
N PRO A 233 -13.21 19.72 26.48
CA PRO A 233 -13.10 18.40 27.11
C PRO A 233 -13.00 17.30 26.05
N THR A 234 -12.16 16.30 26.32
CA THR A 234 -11.98 15.13 25.47
C THR A 234 -12.64 13.87 26.07
N GLU A 235 -13.71 14.07 26.88
CA GLU A 235 -14.44 12.97 27.48
C GLU A 235 -15.04 12.04 26.41
N GLY A 236 -14.89 10.72 26.59
CA GLY A 236 -15.38 9.72 25.65
C GLY A 236 -14.49 9.50 24.43
N ALA A 237 -13.38 10.23 24.29
CA ALA A 237 -12.42 9.94 23.23
C ALA A 237 -11.74 8.58 23.44
N ILE A 238 -11.62 7.79 22.36
CA ILE A 238 -10.87 6.55 22.34
C ILE A 238 -9.36 6.85 22.39
N TYR A 239 -8.95 7.92 21.73
CA TYR A 239 -7.57 8.37 21.67
C TYR A 239 -7.49 9.89 21.55
N VAL A 240 -6.50 10.48 22.21
CA VAL A 240 -6.21 11.93 22.15
C VAL A 240 -4.72 12.12 21.95
N GLN A 241 -4.37 12.93 20.96
CA GLN A 241 -3.00 13.34 20.68
C GLN A 241 -2.89 14.86 20.77
N PRO A 242 -2.09 15.42 21.69
CA PRO A 242 -1.80 16.85 21.72
C PRO A 242 -1.10 17.32 20.44
N SER A 243 -1.50 18.47 19.93
CA SER A 243 -0.91 19.15 18.78
C SER A 243 -0.61 20.63 19.12
N LEU A 244 0.09 21.34 18.23
CA LEU A 244 0.39 22.78 18.43
C LEU A 244 -0.88 23.64 18.43
N GLN A 245 -1.96 23.16 17.81
CA GLN A 245 -3.22 23.93 17.66
C GLN A 245 -4.34 23.42 18.56
N GLY A 246 -4.08 22.40 19.41
CA GLY A 246 -5.07 21.80 20.28
C GLY A 246 -4.90 20.31 20.45
N ASN A 247 -5.98 19.56 20.48
CA ASN A 247 -6.01 18.11 20.57
C ASN A 247 -6.61 17.50 19.31
N SER A 248 -5.90 16.56 18.70
CA SER A 248 -6.49 15.66 17.70
C SER A 248 -7.06 14.44 18.43
N ALA A 249 -8.35 14.19 18.30
CA ALA A 249 -9.03 13.12 19.02
C ALA A 249 -9.79 12.18 18.08
N ILE A 250 -9.92 10.91 18.52
CA ILE A 250 -10.72 9.89 17.84
C ILE A 250 -11.82 9.43 18.78
N TYR A 251 -13.05 9.45 18.30
CA TYR A 251 -14.25 8.96 18.98
C TYR A 251 -14.89 7.84 18.19
N ALA A 252 -15.74 7.04 18.84
CA ALA A 252 -16.67 6.18 18.12
C ALA A 252 -17.74 7.04 17.45
N ASN A 253 -17.96 6.86 16.16
CA ASN A 253 -18.95 7.60 15.39
C ASN A 253 -20.35 6.99 15.59
N ARG A 254 -21.06 7.44 16.61
CA ARG A 254 -22.39 6.91 16.97
C ARG A 254 -23.54 7.55 16.21
N PHE A 255 -23.33 8.75 15.66
CA PHE A 255 -24.39 9.55 15.05
C PHE A 255 -24.27 9.64 13.52
N GLY A 256 -23.21 9.09 12.94
CA GLY A 256 -22.96 9.15 11.50
C GLY A 256 -22.44 10.52 11.04
N ASP A 257 -21.75 11.23 11.94
CA ASP A 257 -21.14 12.52 11.63
C ASP A 257 -20.02 12.35 10.61
N GLU A 258 -19.88 13.33 9.71
CA GLU A 258 -18.80 13.34 8.73
C GLU A 258 -17.53 13.94 9.34
N SER A 259 -16.41 13.28 9.15
CA SER A 259 -15.09 13.79 9.51
C SER A 259 -14.03 13.36 8.50
N VAL A 260 -12.95 14.14 8.40
CA VAL A 260 -11.80 13.78 7.59
C VAL A 260 -10.92 12.81 8.38
N ILE A 261 -10.71 11.63 7.85
CA ILE A 261 -9.84 10.62 8.50
C ILE A 261 -8.42 11.16 8.56
N ASN A 262 -7.84 11.16 9.75
CA ASN A 262 -6.42 11.42 9.96
C ASN A 262 -5.71 10.09 10.22
N LEU A 263 -5.12 9.53 9.16
CA LEU A 263 -4.46 8.22 9.24
C LEU A 263 -3.20 8.24 10.14
N GLU A 264 -2.54 9.40 10.31
CA GLU A 264 -1.40 9.54 11.23
C GLU A 264 -1.87 9.42 12.69
N THR A 265 -2.95 10.12 13.04
CA THR A 265 -3.59 10.00 14.37
C THR A 265 -4.12 8.59 14.60
N LEU A 266 -4.74 7.96 13.58
CA LEU A 266 -5.22 6.58 13.66
C LEU A 266 -4.06 5.60 13.88
N PHE A 267 -2.95 5.77 13.18
CA PHE A 267 -1.78 4.90 13.37
C PHE A 267 -1.22 4.98 14.80
N ASN A 268 -1.12 6.20 15.35
CA ASN A 268 -0.68 6.40 16.72
C ASN A 268 -1.68 5.82 17.74
N ALA A 269 -2.98 5.97 17.47
CA ALA A 269 -4.05 5.37 18.27
C ALA A 269 -3.97 3.83 18.27
N MET A 270 -3.74 3.22 17.11
CA MET A 270 -3.57 1.76 17.00
C MET A 270 -2.38 1.24 17.80
N LEU A 271 -1.28 1.99 17.83
CA LEU A 271 -0.10 1.63 18.62
C LEU A 271 -0.32 1.79 20.14
N ALA A 272 -1.10 2.79 20.54
CA ALA A 272 -1.35 3.11 21.95
C ALA A 272 -2.52 2.31 22.54
N ASN A 273 -3.61 2.17 21.82
CA ASN A 273 -4.87 1.57 22.27
C ASN A 273 -5.63 0.86 21.13
N GLY A 274 -4.95 -0.01 20.38
CA GLY A 274 -5.53 -0.70 19.23
C GLY A 274 -6.77 -1.55 19.57
N ALA A 275 -6.88 -2.06 20.81
CA ALA A 275 -8.04 -2.84 21.23
C ALA A 275 -9.33 -1.99 21.20
N ALA A 276 -9.31 -0.77 21.73
CA ALA A 276 -10.47 0.11 21.75
C ALA A 276 -10.87 0.61 20.35
N ILE A 277 -9.88 0.85 19.46
CA ILE A 277 -10.17 1.16 18.06
C ILE A 277 -10.85 -0.02 17.36
N ASN A 278 -10.31 -1.25 17.54
CA ASN A 278 -10.91 -2.45 16.95
C ASN A 278 -12.29 -2.75 17.50
N GLU A 279 -12.54 -2.50 18.78
CA GLU A 279 -13.88 -2.59 19.38
C GLU A 279 -14.86 -1.63 18.71
N ALA A 280 -14.49 -0.36 18.55
CA ALA A 280 -15.32 0.64 17.88
C ALA A 280 -15.62 0.28 16.40
N LEU A 281 -14.64 -0.31 15.70
CA LEU A 281 -14.81 -0.76 14.31
C LEU A 281 -15.73 -1.98 14.19
N ASN A 282 -15.77 -2.87 15.21
CA ASN A 282 -16.55 -4.11 15.20
C ASN A 282 -17.93 -3.97 15.86
N THR A 283 -18.26 -2.81 16.45
CA THR A 283 -19.59 -2.59 17.02
C THR A 283 -20.65 -2.65 15.91
N ASP A 284 -21.57 -3.60 16.02
CA ASP A 284 -22.66 -3.76 15.04
C ASP A 284 -23.63 -2.58 15.08
N ASP A 285 -24.21 -2.21 13.91
CA ASP A 285 -25.21 -1.13 13.77
C ASP A 285 -26.55 -1.46 14.47
N ASN A 286 -26.66 -2.63 15.12
CA ASN A 286 -27.88 -3.07 15.83
C ASN A 286 -28.04 -2.51 17.25
N ASP A 287 -27.04 -1.77 17.77
CA ASP A 287 -27.14 -1.08 19.08
C ASP A 287 -27.50 0.41 18.94
N ARG A 288 -28.08 0.80 17.80
CA ARG A 288 -28.59 2.16 17.52
C ARG A 288 -30.05 2.32 17.82
#